data_9a6af54c58d4a9eae11d6a18749969c6
#
_entry.id   9a6af54c58d4a9eae11d6a18749969c6
#
_cell.length_a   1.000
_cell.length_b   1.000
_cell.length_c   1.000
_cell.angle_alpha   90.00
_cell.angle_beta   90.00
_cell.angle_gamma   90.00
#
_symmetry.space_group_name_H-M   'P 1'
#
loop_
_entity.id
_entity.type
_entity.pdbx_description
1 polymer ?
#
loop_
_entity_poly.entity_id
_entity_poly.type
_entity_poly.pdbx_seq_one_letter_code
_entity_poly.pdbx_strand_id
1 'polypeptide(L)'
;MNRMKNTGLVLCGLALGLSLSAPAAQAVESLKATLSTNRVLVDGQEVRLTAYNINGNNYVMLRDVGRAVDFNVYWDSDAKCVQVESGKPYTGEAPEKPAEAKPVEQPAQTDVAAAKQDIIDRTNALRRAKGVAALRVNDRLMQAAQVRADEMAASGIYSHTRPDGRKSNTVTDSKYTGENIHSISELYLEQQQKTLSEAVIELWSNSKAHADNMTSSRYGEIGVGLARGIDKDGFDCWYCVQVFLLDGCEVTWVDTTAMK
;
A
#
# COMPACT_ATOMS: atom_id res chain seq x y z
N MET A 1 51.01 41.80 48.13
CA MET A 1 51.37 41.37 46.76
C MET A 1 50.31 40.40 46.23
N ASN A 2 49.54 40.90 45.32
CA ASN A 2 48.65 40.29 44.31
C ASN A 2 48.07 38.91 44.51
N ARG A 3 46.86 38.88 44.97
CA ARG A 3 45.84 37.90 44.64
C ARG A 3 44.80 38.57 43.70
N MET A 4 44.92 38.35 42.45
CA MET A 4 43.87 38.54 41.49
C MET A 4 44.02 37.57 40.33
N LYS A 5 42.88 37.01 39.91
CA LYS A 5 42.63 36.23 38.69
C LYS A 5 42.30 34.77 38.92
N ASN A 6 41.02 34.53 39.12
CA ASN A 6 40.37 33.30 38.62
C ASN A 6 38.84 33.41 38.71
N THR A 7 38.26 34.55 38.28
CA THR A 7 36.81 34.73 38.22
C THR A 7 36.27 34.89 36.81
N GLY A 8 37.11 34.65 35.78
CA GLY A 8 36.72 34.89 34.36
C GLY A 8 36.35 33.66 33.53
N LEU A 9 36.48 32.44 34.07
CA LEU A 9 36.30 31.23 33.25
C LEU A 9 35.00 30.46 33.51
N VAL A 10 34.14 30.88 34.46
CA VAL A 10 32.90 30.16 34.79
C VAL A 10 31.68 30.77 34.09
N LEU A 11 31.77 31.97 33.55
CA LEU A 11 30.64 32.62 32.87
C LEU A 11 30.55 32.31 31.35
N CYS A 12 31.57 31.78 30.71
CA CYS A 12 31.51 31.38 29.29
C CYS A 12 30.95 29.96 29.05
N GLY A 13 30.89 29.11 30.08
CA GLY A 13 30.37 27.76 29.94
C GLY A 13 28.84 27.66 30.02
N LEU A 14 28.15 28.65 30.60
CA LEU A 14 26.70 28.63 30.75
C LEU A 14 25.92 29.25 29.58
N ALA A 15 26.58 29.99 28.70
CA ALA A 15 25.93 30.64 27.56
C ALA A 15 25.91 29.77 26.28
N LEU A 16 26.69 28.66 26.23
CA LEU A 16 26.76 27.74 25.11
C LEU A 16 25.89 26.49 25.27
N GLY A 17 25.29 26.28 26.43
CA GLY A 17 24.46 25.10 26.75
C GLY A 17 22.96 25.27 26.50
N LEU A 18 22.48 26.48 26.17
CA LEU A 18 21.04 26.79 26.05
C LEU A 18 20.56 27.00 24.60
N SER A 19 21.40 26.81 23.61
CA SER A 19 21.05 27.05 22.19
C SER A 19 20.81 25.82 21.33
N LEU A 20 20.65 24.60 21.91
CA LEU A 20 20.52 23.38 21.14
C LEU A 20 19.25 22.57 21.42
N SER A 21 18.16 23.20 21.85
CA SER A 21 16.87 22.54 21.92
C SER A 21 15.72 23.46 21.55
N ALA A 22 15.81 24.13 20.40
CA ALA A 22 14.61 24.57 19.73
C ALA A 22 14.06 23.35 18.97
N PRO A 23 12.81 22.89 19.23
CA PRO A 23 12.18 21.94 18.34
C PRO A 23 12.15 22.59 16.96
N ALA A 24 12.66 21.88 15.94
CA ALA A 24 12.46 22.29 14.57
C ALA A 24 10.94 22.35 14.35
N ALA A 25 10.38 23.54 14.39
CA ALA A 25 9.03 23.79 13.93
C ALA A 25 9.06 23.42 12.43
N GLN A 26 8.46 22.30 12.08
CA GLN A 26 8.19 21.98 10.69
C GLN A 26 7.37 23.16 10.16
N ALA A 27 7.96 23.91 9.23
CA ALA A 27 7.26 24.96 8.52
C ALA A 27 6.10 24.29 7.79
N VAL A 28 4.88 24.54 8.26
CA VAL A 28 3.69 24.16 7.50
C VAL A 28 3.72 25.06 6.26
N GLU A 29 4.07 24.48 5.10
CA GLU A 29 3.96 25.19 3.84
C GLU A 29 2.49 25.55 3.63
N SER A 30 2.17 26.83 3.80
CA SER A 30 0.84 27.34 3.51
C SER A 30 0.68 27.44 1.99
N LEU A 31 -0.18 26.62 1.40
CA LEU A 31 -0.56 26.74 0.00
C LEU A 31 -1.41 28.01 -0.19
N LYS A 32 -0.97 28.90 -1.07
CA LYS A 32 -1.73 30.11 -1.41
C LYS A 32 -2.79 29.75 -2.46
N ALA A 33 -4.05 29.73 -2.04
CA ALA A 33 -5.19 29.61 -2.94
C ALA A 33 -5.73 31.00 -3.27
N THR A 34 -5.95 31.29 -4.54
CA THR A 34 -6.60 32.53 -5.02
C THR A 34 -7.86 32.18 -5.79
N LEU A 35 -8.91 32.99 -5.69
CA LEU A 35 -10.13 32.78 -6.43
C LEU A 35 -9.82 32.81 -7.94
N SER A 36 -10.25 31.80 -8.67
CA SER A 36 -10.07 31.73 -10.13
C SER A 36 -11.18 32.48 -10.84
N THR A 37 -10.83 33.24 -11.87
CA THR A 37 -11.77 33.91 -12.78
C THR A 37 -12.00 33.11 -14.06
N ASN A 38 -11.42 31.91 -14.15
CA ASN A 38 -11.56 31.07 -15.35
C ASN A 38 -12.99 30.54 -15.47
N ARG A 39 -13.50 30.54 -16.69
CA ARG A 39 -14.79 29.94 -17.02
C ARG A 39 -14.64 28.44 -17.05
N VAL A 40 -15.63 27.72 -16.53
CA VAL A 40 -15.71 26.26 -16.63
C VAL A 40 -16.89 25.91 -17.53
N LEU A 41 -16.62 25.08 -18.54
CA LEU A 41 -17.65 24.57 -19.45
C LEU A 41 -17.76 23.05 -19.27
N VAL A 42 -19.00 22.55 -19.19
CA VAL A 42 -19.35 21.13 -19.24
C VAL A 42 -20.14 20.93 -20.51
N ASP A 43 -19.69 20.03 -21.38
CA ASP A 43 -20.32 19.76 -22.69
C ASP A 43 -20.60 21.03 -23.51
N GLY A 44 -19.69 22.02 -23.42
CA GLY A 44 -19.81 23.29 -24.13
C GLY A 44 -20.73 24.33 -23.48
N GLN A 45 -21.39 24.01 -22.38
CA GLN A 45 -22.22 24.92 -21.61
C GLN A 45 -21.47 25.47 -20.38
N GLU A 46 -21.56 26.79 -20.17
CA GLU A 46 -20.92 27.43 -19.04
C GLU A 46 -21.63 27.09 -17.74
N VAL A 47 -20.88 26.53 -16.78
CA VAL A 47 -21.37 26.21 -15.43
C VAL A 47 -20.73 27.15 -14.40
N ARG A 48 -21.53 27.60 -13.45
CA ARG A 48 -21.05 28.46 -12.36
C ARG A 48 -20.50 27.61 -11.23
N LEU A 49 -19.17 27.45 -11.18
CA LEU A 49 -18.47 26.76 -10.12
C LEU A 49 -17.53 27.74 -9.40
N THR A 50 -17.39 27.57 -8.08
CA THR A 50 -16.33 28.26 -7.33
C THR A 50 -15.03 27.54 -7.56
N ALA A 51 -14.11 28.16 -8.29
CA ALA A 51 -12.79 27.60 -8.59
C ALA A 51 -11.70 28.40 -7.88
N TYR A 52 -10.65 27.69 -7.41
CA TYR A 52 -9.45 28.28 -6.83
C TYR A 52 -8.24 27.94 -7.70
N ASN A 53 -7.34 28.91 -7.87
CA ASN A 53 -6.05 28.65 -8.48
C ASN A 53 -5.02 28.39 -7.37
N ILE A 54 -4.36 27.24 -7.46
CA ILE A 54 -3.26 26.85 -6.58
C ILE A 54 -2.12 26.37 -7.49
N ASN A 55 -0.98 27.04 -7.44
CA ASN A 55 0.20 26.70 -8.24
C ASN A 55 -0.09 26.55 -9.74
N GLY A 56 -0.94 27.41 -10.30
CA GLY A 56 -1.29 27.40 -11.73
C GLY A 56 -2.41 26.43 -12.13
N ASN A 57 -2.89 25.59 -11.21
CA ASN A 57 -3.97 24.63 -11.46
C ASN A 57 -5.30 25.13 -10.88
N ASN A 58 -6.42 24.83 -11.55
CA ASN A 58 -7.75 25.14 -11.06
C ASN A 58 -8.29 23.99 -10.22
N TYR A 59 -8.73 24.29 -9.01
CA TYR A 59 -9.38 23.37 -8.10
C TYR A 59 -10.83 23.77 -7.93
N VAL A 60 -11.74 22.84 -8.03
CA VAL A 60 -13.18 23.04 -7.84
C VAL A 60 -13.69 22.06 -6.78
N MET A 61 -14.74 22.45 -6.07
CA MET A 61 -15.36 21.52 -5.14
C MET A 61 -16.05 20.40 -5.89
N LEU A 62 -15.74 19.17 -5.56
CA LEU A 62 -16.33 17.97 -6.19
C LEU A 62 -17.85 17.97 -6.13
N ARG A 63 -18.44 18.49 -5.06
CA ARG A 63 -19.88 18.66 -4.88
C ARG A 63 -20.49 19.60 -5.94
N ASP A 64 -19.80 20.67 -6.28
CA ASP A 64 -20.29 21.61 -7.30
C ASP A 64 -20.23 20.98 -8.69
N VAL A 65 -19.20 20.17 -8.95
CA VAL A 65 -19.12 19.38 -10.19
C VAL A 65 -20.27 18.36 -10.21
N GLY A 66 -20.47 17.59 -9.14
CA GLY A 66 -21.57 16.64 -9.04
C GLY A 66 -22.93 17.25 -9.33
N ARG A 67 -23.18 18.47 -8.79
CA ARG A 67 -24.41 19.23 -9.08
C ARG A 67 -24.52 19.66 -10.56
N ALA A 68 -23.41 20.03 -11.18
CA ALA A 68 -23.40 20.53 -12.55
C ALA A 68 -23.59 19.45 -13.62
N VAL A 69 -23.15 18.22 -13.34
CA VAL A 69 -23.19 17.07 -14.28
C VAL A 69 -24.07 15.92 -13.78
N ASP A 70 -24.84 16.18 -12.72
CA ASP A 70 -25.87 15.29 -12.15
C ASP A 70 -25.34 13.91 -11.69
N PHE A 71 -24.32 13.94 -10.81
CA PHE A 71 -23.96 12.74 -10.04
C PHE A 71 -23.93 13.05 -8.52
N ASN A 72 -24.28 12.05 -7.71
CA ASN A 72 -24.36 12.27 -6.27
C ASN A 72 -22.97 12.30 -5.61
N VAL A 73 -22.78 13.27 -4.71
CA VAL A 73 -21.55 13.43 -3.91
C VAL A 73 -21.95 13.79 -2.49
N TYR A 74 -21.53 12.99 -1.52
CA TYR A 74 -21.80 13.25 -0.10
C TYR A 74 -20.65 12.80 0.79
N TRP A 75 -20.65 13.28 2.02
CA TRP A 75 -19.75 12.81 3.07
C TRP A 75 -20.38 11.64 3.80
N ASP A 76 -19.71 10.49 3.79
CA ASP A 76 -20.08 9.34 4.59
C ASP A 76 -19.39 9.43 5.96
N SER A 77 -20.17 9.69 7.00
CA SER A 77 -19.64 9.85 8.37
C SER A 77 -19.21 8.53 9.01
N ASP A 78 -19.78 7.40 8.56
CA ASP A 78 -19.44 6.08 9.08
C ASP A 78 -18.12 5.59 8.46
N ALA A 79 -18.00 5.70 7.13
CA ALA A 79 -16.80 5.35 6.39
C ALA A 79 -15.71 6.43 6.43
N LYS A 80 -16.01 7.64 6.93
CA LYS A 80 -15.12 8.82 6.98
C LYS A 80 -14.50 9.17 5.62
N CYS A 81 -15.29 9.11 4.57
CA CYS A 81 -14.86 9.38 3.20
C CYS A 81 -15.89 10.19 2.41
N VAL A 82 -15.45 10.76 1.28
CA VAL A 82 -16.35 11.34 0.29
C VAL A 82 -16.79 10.23 -0.65
N GLN A 83 -18.11 10.03 -0.74
CA GLN A 83 -18.71 9.09 -1.68
C GLN A 83 -19.09 9.81 -2.98
N VAL A 84 -18.82 9.18 -4.11
CA VAL A 84 -19.23 9.62 -5.45
C VAL A 84 -20.03 8.51 -6.11
N GLU A 85 -21.30 8.77 -6.37
CA GLU A 85 -22.20 7.82 -7.02
C GLU A 85 -22.52 8.33 -8.42
N SER A 86 -21.67 8.00 -9.40
CA SER A 86 -21.74 8.52 -10.77
C SER A 86 -23.00 8.12 -11.55
N GLY A 87 -23.74 7.10 -11.09
CA GLY A 87 -24.97 6.64 -11.71
C GLY A 87 -26.24 7.11 -10.98
N LYS A 88 -26.13 7.99 -9.98
CA LYS A 88 -27.26 8.54 -9.23
C LYS A 88 -27.36 10.03 -9.37
N PRO A 89 -28.58 10.61 -9.47
CA PRO A 89 -28.77 12.05 -9.54
C PRO A 89 -28.21 12.77 -8.30
N TYR A 90 -27.78 14.00 -8.45
CA TYR A 90 -27.25 14.80 -7.36
C TYR A 90 -28.33 15.11 -6.31
N THR A 91 -28.12 14.64 -5.09
CA THR A 91 -28.91 15.04 -3.90
C THR A 91 -28.06 15.83 -2.90
N GLY A 92 -26.75 15.59 -2.89
CA GLY A 92 -25.81 16.15 -1.91
C GLY A 92 -25.92 15.50 -0.52
N GLU A 93 -26.75 14.51 -0.39
CA GLU A 93 -27.06 13.79 0.86
C GLU A 93 -26.73 12.32 0.70
N ALA A 94 -26.31 11.69 1.81
CA ALA A 94 -26.20 10.24 1.87
C ALA A 94 -27.58 9.63 1.62
N PRO A 95 -27.69 8.51 0.89
CA PRO A 95 -28.95 7.78 0.75
C PRO A 95 -29.53 7.48 2.13
N GLU A 96 -30.85 7.66 2.32
CA GLU A 96 -31.51 7.20 3.55
C GLU A 96 -31.17 5.73 3.77
N LYS A 97 -30.60 5.44 4.94
CA LYS A 97 -30.26 4.07 5.32
C LYS A 97 -31.57 3.27 5.36
N PRO A 98 -31.77 2.26 4.51
CA PRO A 98 -32.96 1.41 4.62
C PRO A 98 -33.01 0.86 6.04
N ALA A 99 -34.19 0.94 6.69
CA ALA A 99 -34.39 0.37 8.00
C ALA A 99 -33.94 -1.09 7.98
N GLU A 100 -32.87 -1.36 8.73
CA GLU A 100 -32.25 -2.66 9.00
C GLU A 100 -32.55 -3.78 7.97
N ALA A 101 -32.06 -3.65 6.76
CA ALA A 101 -31.67 -4.80 5.98
C ALA A 101 -30.47 -5.43 6.70
N LYS A 102 -30.54 -6.75 6.92
CA LYS A 102 -29.46 -7.58 7.50
C LYS A 102 -28.10 -7.05 7.11
N PRO A 103 -27.07 -7.10 7.99
CA PRO A 103 -25.76 -6.52 7.71
C PRO A 103 -25.35 -6.93 6.30
N VAL A 104 -25.22 -5.96 5.39
CA VAL A 104 -24.42 -6.14 4.20
C VAL A 104 -23.04 -6.43 4.79
N GLU A 105 -22.59 -7.66 4.64
CA GLU A 105 -21.24 -8.04 4.98
C GLU A 105 -20.33 -6.91 4.45
N GLN A 106 -19.74 -6.15 5.36
CA GLN A 106 -18.54 -5.37 5.02
C GLN A 106 -17.68 -6.30 4.19
N PRO A 107 -17.07 -5.85 3.04
CA PRO A 107 -16.17 -6.70 2.31
C PRO A 107 -15.26 -7.33 3.36
N ALA A 108 -15.42 -8.65 3.54
CA ALA A 108 -14.94 -9.37 4.71
C ALA A 108 -13.48 -8.99 4.86
N GLN A 109 -13.13 -8.42 6.03
CA GLN A 109 -11.76 -8.07 6.33
C GLN A 109 -10.93 -9.27 5.92
N THR A 110 -10.11 -9.13 4.85
CA THR A 110 -9.41 -10.25 4.23
C THR A 110 -8.74 -11.04 5.32
N ASP A 111 -9.25 -12.24 5.61
CA ASP A 111 -8.55 -13.14 6.53
C ASP A 111 -7.22 -13.48 5.90
N VAL A 112 -6.19 -12.80 6.37
CA VAL A 112 -4.83 -12.89 5.82
C VAL A 112 -4.32 -14.33 5.84
N ALA A 113 -4.67 -15.10 6.88
CA ALA A 113 -4.26 -16.48 6.99
C ALA A 113 -4.97 -17.36 5.94
N ALA A 114 -6.29 -17.18 5.79
CA ALA A 114 -7.07 -17.87 4.77
C ALA A 114 -6.63 -17.48 3.36
N ALA A 115 -6.35 -16.21 3.11
CA ALA A 115 -5.87 -15.73 1.80
C ALA A 115 -4.50 -16.33 1.45
N LYS A 116 -3.55 -16.41 2.40
CA LYS A 116 -2.27 -17.07 2.17
C LYS A 116 -2.44 -18.54 1.81
N GLN A 117 -3.30 -19.26 2.53
CA GLN A 117 -3.58 -20.67 2.25
C GLN A 117 -4.22 -20.84 0.87
N ASP A 118 -5.20 -20.00 0.51
CA ASP A 118 -5.86 -20.09 -0.80
C ASP A 118 -4.88 -19.79 -1.95
N ILE A 119 -3.93 -18.87 -1.78
CA ILE A 119 -2.84 -18.63 -2.75
C ILE A 119 -1.99 -19.89 -2.95
N ILE A 120 -1.64 -20.59 -1.86
CA ILE A 120 -0.87 -21.84 -1.92
C ILE A 120 -1.66 -22.93 -2.64
N ASP A 121 -2.94 -23.09 -2.28
CA ASP A 121 -3.82 -24.13 -2.84
C ASP A 121 -4.06 -23.91 -4.34
N ARG A 122 -4.28 -22.67 -4.77
CA ARG A 122 -4.41 -22.29 -6.19
C ARG A 122 -3.11 -22.51 -6.94
N THR A 123 -1.95 -22.15 -6.37
CA THR A 123 -0.64 -22.44 -6.95
C THR A 123 -0.46 -23.94 -7.15
N ASN A 124 -0.79 -24.74 -6.14
CA ASN A 124 -0.71 -26.20 -6.22
C ASN A 124 -1.73 -26.81 -7.21
N ALA A 125 -2.89 -26.17 -7.39
CA ALA A 125 -3.85 -26.56 -8.43
C ALA A 125 -3.28 -26.34 -9.85
N LEU A 126 -2.63 -25.19 -10.09
CA LEU A 126 -1.94 -24.91 -11.35
C LEU A 126 -0.82 -25.94 -11.64
N ARG A 127 -0.05 -26.30 -10.60
CA ARG A 127 1.01 -27.32 -10.71
C ARG A 127 0.43 -28.69 -11.08
N ARG A 128 -0.63 -29.13 -10.38
CA ARG A 128 -1.32 -30.39 -10.69
C ARG A 128 -1.84 -30.41 -12.13
N ALA A 129 -2.42 -29.32 -12.60
CA ALA A 129 -2.92 -29.21 -13.97
C ALA A 129 -1.81 -29.36 -15.02
N LYS A 130 -0.55 -29.04 -14.66
CA LYS A 130 0.65 -29.21 -15.49
C LYS A 130 1.42 -30.53 -15.22
N GLY A 131 0.90 -31.40 -14.36
CA GLY A 131 1.58 -32.65 -14.00
C GLY A 131 2.83 -32.46 -13.14
N VAL A 132 2.95 -31.34 -12.44
CA VAL A 132 4.08 -31.02 -11.54
C VAL A 132 3.67 -31.28 -10.09
N ALA A 133 4.60 -31.83 -9.29
CA ALA A 133 4.36 -32.11 -7.88
C ALA A 133 3.97 -30.84 -7.09
N ALA A 134 3.08 -30.99 -6.12
CA ALA A 134 2.68 -29.90 -5.24
C ALA A 134 3.87 -29.39 -4.40
N LEU A 135 3.88 -28.09 -4.14
CA LEU A 135 4.84 -27.47 -3.22
C LEU A 135 4.43 -27.73 -1.76
N ARG A 136 5.40 -28.02 -0.92
CA ARG A 136 5.21 -28.11 0.53
C ARG A 136 5.33 -26.72 1.14
N VAL A 137 4.49 -26.41 2.12
CA VAL A 137 4.62 -25.19 2.92
C VAL A 137 5.86 -25.29 3.79
N ASN A 138 6.65 -24.21 3.83
CA ASN A 138 7.82 -24.10 4.68
C ASN A 138 7.70 -22.84 5.56
N ASP A 139 7.71 -22.99 6.88
CA ASP A 139 7.49 -21.89 7.82
C ASP A 139 8.53 -20.78 7.71
N ARG A 140 9.78 -21.11 7.40
CA ARG A 140 10.82 -20.10 7.19
C ARG A 140 10.59 -19.33 5.90
N LEU A 141 10.10 -19.98 4.85
CA LEU A 141 9.71 -19.29 3.62
C LEU A 141 8.45 -18.44 3.85
N MET A 142 7.49 -18.89 4.68
CA MET A 142 6.34 -18.07 5.09
C MET A 142 6.80 -16.80 5.81
N GLN A 143 7.77 -16.93 6.72
CA GLN A 143 8.37 -15.80 7.41
C GLN A 143 9.13 -14.88 6.43
N ALA A 144 9.95 -15.44 5.56
CA ALA A 144 10.71 -14.68 4.56
C ALA A 144 9.80 -13.90 3.61
N ALA A 145 8.73 -14.54 3.12
CA ALA A 145 7.74 -13.89 2.26
C ALA A 145 7.01 -12.77 3.01
N GLN A 146 6.71 -12.95 4.31
CA GLN A 146 6.08 -11.92 5.12
C GLN A 146 7.02 -10.72 5.31
N VAL A 147 8.29 -10.94 5.65
CA VAL A 147 9.30 -9.85 5.74
C VAL A 147 9.33 -9.05 4.45
N ARG A 148 9.34 -9.72 3.29
CA ARG A 148 9.35 -9.05 1.99
C ARG A 148 8.09 -8.24 1.71
N ALA A 149 6.92 -8.77 2.07
CA ALA A 149 5.65 -8.05 1.96
C ALA A 149 5.64 -6.80 2.85
N ASP A 150 6.08 -6.92 4.10
CA ASP A 150 6.15 -5.83 5.07
C ASP A 150 7.16 -4.74 4.64
N GLU A 151 8.31 -5.11 4.09
CA GLU A 151 9.29 -4.17 3.53
C GLU A 151 8.70 -3.33 2.40
N MET A 152 7.96 -3.94 1.48
CA MET A 152 7.29 -3.22 0.39
C MET A 152 6.14 -2.36 0.90
N ALA A 153 5.35 -2.86 1.84
CA ALA A 153 4.24 -2.11 2.45
C ALA A 153 4.74 -0.88 3.21
N ALA A 154 5.82 -1.02 3.98
CA ALA A 154 6.41 0.08 4.74
C ALA A 154 7.05 1.16 3.87
N SER A 155 7.62 0.77 2.72
CA SER A 155 8.28 1.69 1.80
C SER A 155 7.38 2.26 0.70
N GLY A 156 6.21 1.64 0.46
CA GLY A 156 5.37 1.92 -0.71
C GLY A 156 6.01 1.53 -2.05
N ILE A 157 7.12 0.78 -2.03
CA ILE A 157 7.92 0.46 -3.23
C ILE A 157 7.77 -1.02 -3.59
N TYR A 158 7.19 -1.27 -4.75
CA TYR A 158 7.12 -2.59 -5.38
C TYR A 158 8.44 -2.92 -6.07
N SER A 159 9.26 -3.83 -5.49
CA SER A 159 10.59 -4.14 -6.02
C SER A 159 11.14 -5.49 -5.55
N HIS A 160 11.90 -6.18 -6.42
CA HIS A 160 12.76 -7.32 -6.05
C HIS A 160 14.04 -6.89 -5.32
N THR A 161 14.29 -5.59 -5.19
CA THR A 161 15.36 -5.05 -4.36
C THR A 161 14.78 -4.66 -3.00
N ARG A 162 15.44 -5.07 -1.92
CA ARG A 162 15.06 -4.72 -0.56
C ARG A 162 15.32 -3.24 -0.29
N PRO A 163 14.66 -2.61 0.70
CA PRO A 163 14.86 -1.19 1.01
C PRO A 163 16.31 -0.79 1.32
N ASP A 164 17.13 -1.71 1.79
CA ASP A 164 18.55 -1.52 2.06
C ASP A 164 19.45 -1.71 0.82
N GLY A 165 18.88 -1.93 -0.35
CA GLY A 165 19.58 -2.11 -1.62
C GLY A 165 20.03 -3.53 -1.92
N ARG A 166 19.85 -4.48 -1.01
CA ARG A 166 20.17 -5.90 -1.23
C ARG A 166 19.14 -6.58 -2.14
N LYS A 167 19.52 -7.72 -2.72
CA LYS A 167 18.59 -8.56 -3.51
C LYS A 167 17.55 -9.23 -2.61
N SER A 168 16.36 -9.53 -3.14
CA SER A 168 15.28 -10.19 -2.41
C SER A 168 15.68 -11.51 -1.75
N ASN A 169 16.49 -12.33 -2.41
CA ASN A 169 16.94 -13.60 -1.86
C ASN A 169 17.80 -13.49 -0.60
N THR A 170 18.34 -12.30 -0.27
CA THR A 170 19.07 -12.06 0.98
C THR A 170 18.17 -12.01 2.22
N VAL A 171 16.86 -12.12 2.05
CA VAL A 171 15.92 -12.33 3.17
C VAL A 171 16.11 -13.69 3.83
N THR A 172 16.76 -14.64 3.14
CA THR A 172 17.14 -15.96 3.66
C THR A 172 18.64 -16.18 3.52
N ASP A 173 19.16 -17.21 4.17
CA ASP A 173 20.55 -17.69 3.98
C ASP A 173 20.73 -18.55 2.71
N SER A 174 19.66 -18.82 1.97
CA SER A 174 19.69 -19.64 0.77
C SER A 174 19.69 -18.80 -0.51
N LYS A 175 20.67 -19.00 -1.38
CA LYS A 175 20.69 -18.43 -2.74
C LYS A 175 19.79 -19.18 -3.75
N TYR A 176 19.18 -20.25 -3.33
CA TYR A 176 18.37 -21.14 -4.16
C TYR A 176 16.87 -20.87 -4.06
N THR A 177 16.52 -19.62 -3.76
CA THR A 177 15.14 -19.15 -3.71
C THR A 177 14.72 -18.43 -4.99
N GLY A 178 13.44 -18.50 -5.31
CA GLY A 178 12.77 -17.66 -6.31
C GLY A 178 11.72 -16.78 -5.65
N GLU A 179 11.36 -15.68 -6.28
CA GLU A 179 10.37 -14.74 -5.74
C GLU A 179 9.36 -14.34 -6.82
N ASN A 180 8.07 -14.37 -6.48
CA ASN A 180 7.02 -13.63 -7.18
C ASN A 180 6.52 -12.52 -6.26
N ILE A 181 6.35 -11.32 -6.81
CA ILE A 181 5.75 -10.19 -6.10
C ILE A 181 4.63 -9.58 -6.92
N HIS A 182 3.67 -8.95 -6.26
CA HIS A 182 2.66 -8.09 -6.89
C HIS A 182 2.15 -7.06 -5.89
N SER A 183 1.77 -5.87 -6.37
CA SER A 183 0.97 -4.91 -5.62
C SER A 183 -0.41 -4.79 -6.26
N ILE A 184 -1.48 -4.86 -5.46
CA ILE A 184 -2.86 -4.83 -5.93
C ILE A 184 -3.62 -3.81 -5.11
N SER A 185 -4.19 -2.79 -5.76
CA SER A 185 -5.01 -1.80 -5.04
C SER A 185 -6.35 -2.40 -4.61
N GLU A 186 -6.86 -1.95 -3.46
CA GLU A 186 -8.20 -2.33 -3.00
C GLU A 186 -9.25 -1.99 -4.05
N LEU A 187 -9.12 -0.83 -4.69
CA LEU A 187 -10.02 -0.41 -5.77
C LEU A 187 -10.06 -1.42 -6.93
N TYR A 188 -8.90 -2.00 -7.30
CA TYR A 188 -8.88 -3.04 -8.34
C TYR A 188 -9.66 -4.28 -7.91
N LEU A 189 -9.52 -4.72 -6.65
CA LEU A 189 -10.26 -5.88 -6.13
C LEU A 189 -11.77 -5.65 -6.17
N GLU A 190 -12.21 -4.47 -5.74
CA GLU A 190 -13.62 -4.06 -5.78
C GLU A 190 -14.16 -4.03 -7.22
N GLN A 191 -13.46 -3.39 -8.14
CA GLN A 191 -13.86 -3.30 -9.56
C GLN A 191 -13.94 -4.66 -10.24
N GLN A 192 -13.01 -5.57 -9.92
CA GLN A 192 -12.99 -6.90 -10.50
C GLN A 192 -13.90 -7.88 -9.76
N GLN A 193 -14.46 -7.52 -8.61
CA GLN A 193 -15.27 -8.38 -7.74
C GLN A 193 -14.55 -9.71 -7.41
N LYS A 194 -13.23 -9.62 -7.15
CA LYS A 194 -12.36 -10.77 -6.86
C LYS A 194 -11.81 -10.70 -5.46
N THR A 195 -11.59 -11.87 -4.88
CA THR A 195 -10.76 -11.98 -3.67
C THR A 195 -9.30 -11.67 -4.01
N LEU A 196 -8.52 -11.31 -2.99
CA LEU A 196 -7.10 -11.03 -3.15
C LEU A 196 -6.34 -12.21 -3.76
N SER A 197 -6.64 -13.43 -3.32
CA SER A 197 -6.01 -14.66 -3.81
C SER A 197 -6.37 -14.96 -5.26
N GLU A 198 -7.62 -14.74 -5.67
CA GLU A 198 -8.03 -14.89 -7.08
C GLU A 198 -7.30 -13.90 -7.98
N ALA A 199 -7.31 -12.64 -7.60
CA ALA A 199 -6.69 -11.58 -8.37
C ALA A 199 -5.18 -11.79 -8.52
N VAL A 200 -4.46 -12.07 -7.44
CA VAL A 200 -3.01 -12.22 -7.49
C VAL A 200 -2.57 -13.45 -8.30
N ILE A 201 -3.27 -14.58 -8.14
CA ILE A 201 -2.97 -15.80 -8.91
C ILE A 201 -3.22 -15.58 -10.41
N GLU A 202 -4.29 -14.89 -10.77
CA GLU A 202 -4.55 -14.54 -12.16
C GLU A 202 -3.47 -13.62 -12.74
N LEU A 203 -3.10 -12.55 -12.01
CA LEU A 203 -2.07 -11.62 -12.43
C LEU A 203 -0.70 -12.31 -12.59
N TRP A 204 -0.33 -13.18 -11.66
CA TRP A 204 0.89 -13.99 -11.79
C TRP A 204 0.80 -15.01 -12.93
N SER A 205 -0.37 -15.59 -13.16
CA SER A 205 -0.57 -16.57 -14.27
C SER A 205 -0.46 -15.91 -15.64
N ASN A 206 -0.85 -14.64 -15.76
CA ASN A 206 -0.75 -13.87 -17.00
C ASN A 206 0.67 -13.34 -17.28
N SER A 207 1.58 -13.44 -16.32
CA SER A 207 3.00 -13.11 -16.49
C SER A 207 3.81 -14.37 -16.67
N LYS A 208 4.47 -14.53 -17.83
CA LYS A 208 5.28 -15.73 -18.13
C LYS A 208 6.31 -16.02 -17.02
N ALA A 209 7.02 -15.01 -16.53
CA ALA A 209 8.05 -15.18 -15.52
C ALA A 209 7.47 -15.68 -14.18
N HIS A 210 6.35 -15.10 -13.75
CA HIS A 210 5.68 -15.52 -12.52
C HIS A 210 5.04 -16.92 -12.66
N ALA A 211 4.39 -17.20 -13.80
CA ALA A 211 3.81 -18.51 -14.10
C ALA A 211 4.87 -19.62 -14.16
N ASP A 212 6.05 -19.33 -14.74
CA ASP A 212 7.18 -20.24 -14.77
C ASP A 212 7.67 -20.55 -13.35
N ASN A 213 7.77 -19.58 -12.46
CA ASN A 213 8.11 -19.81 -11.06
C ASN A 213 7.07 -20.71 -10.37
N MET A 214 5.78 -20.39 -10.46
CA MET A 214 4.71 -21.17 -9.82
C MET A 214 4.69 -22.62 -10.30
N THR A 215 5.02 -22.88 -11.56
CA THR A 215 4.88 -24.21 -12.17
C THR A 215 6.21 -24.90 -12.48
N SER A 216 7.34 -24.36 -11.98
CA SER A 216 8.65 -25.01 -12.12
C SER A 216 8.74 -26.31 -11.33
N SER A 217 9.12 -27.39 -11.99
CA SER A 217 9.40 -28.68 -11.33
C SER A 217 10.65 -28.64 -10.43
N ARG A 218 11.45 -27.59 -10.51
CA ARG A 218 12.66 -27.41 -9.70
C ARG A 218 12.37 -27.01 -8.26
N TYR A 219 11.22 -26.37 -8.01
CA TYR A 219 10.83 -25.92 -6.68
C TYR A 219 10.05 -27.01 -5.95
N GLY A 220 10.41 -27.24 -4.68
CA GLY A 220 9.78 -28.20 -3.78
C GLY A 220 8.99 -27.57 -2.65
N GLU A 221 9.28 -26.30 -2.33
CA GLU A 221 8.68 -25.62 -1.17
C GLU A 221 8.27 -24.18 -1.48
N ILE A 222 7.30 -23.67 -0.70
CA ILE A 222 6.71 -22.33 -0.86
C ILE A 222 6.46 -21.67 0.49
N GLY A 223 6.59 -20.34 0.50
CA GLY A 223 6.01 -19.45 1.50
C GLY A 223 5.27 -18.30 0.85
N VAL A 224 4.25 -17.77 1.54
CA VAL A 224 3.42 -16.65 1.08
C VAL A 224 3.38 -15.56 2.15
N GLY A 225 3.61 -14.32 1.74
CA GLY A 225 3.50 -13.11 2.55
C GLY A 225 2.49 -12.14 1.96
N LEU A 226 1.70 -11.52 2.82
CA LEU A 226 0.72 -10.49 2.46
C LEU A 226 0.82 -9.34 3.46
N ALA A 227 0.88 -8.10 2.97
CA ALA A 227 0.86 -6.90 3.81
C ALA A 227 0.05 -5.80 3.14
N ARG A 228 -0.71 -5.04 3.94
CA ARG A 228 -1.36 -3.81 3.49
C ARG A 228 -0.42 -2.63 3.64
N GLY A 229 -0.49 -1.72 2.69
CA GLY A 229 0.28 -0.48 2.71
C GLY A 229 -0.32 0.54 1.77
N ILE A 230 0.33 1.69 1.68
CA ILE A 230 -0.01 2.75 0.74
C ILE A 230 1.09 2.76 -0.31
N ASP A 231 0.72 2.77 -1.59
CA ASP A 231 1.70 2.86 -2.66
C ASP A 231 2.23 4.29 -2.84
N LYS A 232 3.23 4.45 -3.71
CA LYS A 232 3.85 5.75 -4.01
C LYS A 232 2.88 6.82 -4.55
N ASP A 233 1.72 6.40 -5.05
CA ASP A 233 0.69 7.26 -5.62
C ASP A 233 -0.43 7.57 -4.60
N GLY A 234 -0.32 7.02 -3.37
CA GLY A 234 -1.24 7.28 -2.25
C GLY A 234 -2.44 6.33 -2.18
N PHE A 235 -2.43 5.23 -2.92
CA PHE A 235 -3.53 4.25 -2.92
C PHE A 235 -3.29 3.12 -1.91
N ASP A 236 -4.36 2.74 -1.20
CA ASP A 236 -4.37 1.54 -0.38
C ASP A 236 -4.17 0.31 -1.27
N CYS A 237 -3.18 -0.51 -0.95
CA CYS A 237 -2.88 -1.71 -1.71
C CYS A 237 -2.38 -2.86 -0.85
N TRP A 238 -2.45 -4.06 -1.41
CA TRP A 238 -1.83 -5.28 -0.90
C TRP A 238 -0.51 -5.54 -1.61
N TYR A 239 0.53 -5.81 -0.83
CA TYR A 239 1.80 -6.34 -1.31
C TYR A 239 1.81 -7.85 -1.10
N CYS A 240 1.83 -8.58 -2.22
CA CYS A 240 1.73 -10.03 -2.26
C CYS A 240 3.07 -10.63 -2.67
N VAL A 241 3.53 -11.62 -1.93
CA VAL A 241 4.83 -12.28 -2.16
C VAL A 241 4.67 -13.78 -2.11
N GLN A 242 5.29 -14.48 -3.07
CA GLN A 242 5.62 -15.90 -2.98
C GLN A 242 7.13 -16.04 -2.96
N VAL A 243 7.65 -16.82 -2.04
CA VAL A 243 9.05 -17.27 -2.03
C VAL A 243 9.07 -18.77 -2.23
N PHE A 244 9.85 -19.21 -3.21
CA PHE A 244 10.02 -20.62 -3.57
C PHE A 244 11.43 -21.08 -3.20
N LEU A 245 11.59 -22.36 -2.86
CA LEU A 245 12.88 -22.99 -2.61
C LEU A 245 13.07 -24.18 -3.54
N LEU A 246 14.26 -24.30 -4.14
CA LEU A 246 14.62 -25.46 -4.92
C LEU A 246 14.51 -26.74 -4.08
N ASP A 247 13.99 -27.80 -4.68
CA ASP A 247 13.85 -29.09 -4.01
C ASP A 247 15.23 -29.63 -3.56
N GLY A 248 15.27 -30.19 -2.35
CA GLY A 248 16.51 -30.65 -1.73
C GLY A 248 17.43 -29.56 -1.17
N CYS A 249 17.03 -28.28 -1.21
CA CYS A 249 17.73 -27.19 -0.55
C CYS A 249 17.07 -26.86 0.80
N GLU A 250 17.78 -26.12 1.64
CA GLU A 250 17.32 -25.73 2.97
C GLU A 250 17.43 -24.21 3.15
N VAL A 251 16.57 -23.66 4.01
CA VAL A 251 16.65 -22.34 4.61
C VAL A 251 16.76 -22.54 6.12
N THR A 252 17.86 -22.06 6.72
CA THR A 252 18.09 -22.21 8.17
C THR A 252 17.86 -20.90 8.93
N TRP A 253 17.88 -19.77 8.23
CA TRP A 253 17.76 -18.44 8.80
C TRP A 253 16.96 -17.49 7.90
N VAL A 254 16.23 -16.55 8.54
CA VAL A 254 15.49 -15.46 7.89
C VAL A 254 15.91 -14.13 8.48
N ASP A 255 16.18 -13.15 7.61
CA ASP A 255 16.54 -11.79 8.02
C ASP A 255 15.29 -10.99 8.42
N THR A 256 15.04 -10.87 9.70
CA THR A 256 13.92 -10.10 10.26
C THR A 256 14.32 -8.68 10.70
N THR A 257 15.50 -8.20 10.35
CA THR A 257 16.02 -6.91 10.86
C THR A 257 15.23 -5.70 10.36
N ALA A 258 14.55 -5.81 9.24
CA ALA A 258 13.68 -4.76 8.70
C ALA A 258 12.32 -4.63 9.42
N MET A 259 12.00 -5.55 10.34
CA MET A 259 10.73 -5.57 11.10
C MET A 259 10.83 -4.89 12.49
N LYS A 260 11.93 -4.16 12.75
CA LYS A 260 12.16 -3.47 14.04
C LYS A 260 11.94 -1.97 13.94
#